data_2da30dc43278dfc41c5f54087c4319de
#
_entry.id   2da30dc43278dfc41c5f54087c4319de
#
_cell.length_a   1.000
_cell.length_b   1.000
_cell.length_c   1.000
_cell.angle_alpha   90.00
_cell.angle_beta   90.00
_cell.angle_gamma   90.00
#
_symmetry.space_group_name_H-M   'P 1'
#
loop_
_entity.id
_entity.type
_entity.pdbx_description
1 polymer ?
#
loop_
_entity_poly.entity_id
_entity_poly.type
_entity_poly.pdbx_seq_one_letter_code
_entity_poly.pdbx_strand_id
1 'polypeptide(L)'
;RNEFEIGENSAERVLQERVLSSMYLWHNYGKSTIGSKEDIERVKAPSLKQFYKKYYQPDNAVLVIAGKFDEKKALSYVQQYFGPIPRPTRKLEPPYTVEPPQDGERNVTLSRTGDIQHIALAYHTPPLADNDFAANEALLEVITNNPSGVLYKKLVETKMSSGLYGYSQT
;
A
#
# COMPACT_ATOMS: atom_id res chain seq x y z
N ARG A 1 -15.09 9.40 -4.87
CA ARG A 1 -14.74 10.79 -5.19
C ARG A 1 -14.25 11.54 -3.96
N ASN A 2 -15.02 11.60 -2.89
CA ASN A 2 -14.62 12.30 -1.65
C ASN A 2 -13.28 11.81 -1.09
N GLU A 3 -13.03 10.51 -1.09
CA GLU A 3 -11.76 9.95 -0.62
C GLU A 3 -10.57 10.40 -1.48
N PHE A 4 -10.76 10.49 -2.80
CA PHE A 4 -9.75 11.03 -3.70
C PHE A 4 -9.45 12.52 -3.37
N GLU A 5 -10.49 13.34 -3.22
CA GLU A 5 -10.36 14.76 -2.90
C GLU A 5 -9.65 15.00 -1.54
N ILE A 6 -9.93 14.15 -0.53
CA ILE A 6 -9.22 14.19 0.76
C ILE A 6 -7.74 13.88 0.56
N GLY A 7 -7.40 12.89 -0.26
CA GLY A 7 -6.01 12.54 -0.57
C GLY A 7 -5.25 13.67 -1.25
N GLU A 8 -5.86 14.30 -2.24
CA GLU A 8 -5.26 15.42 -2.98
C GLU A 8 -4.97 16.64 -2.10
N ASN A 9 -5.71 16.83 -1.01
CA ASN A 9 -5.50 17.91 -0.05
C ASN A 9 -4.39 17.62 0.98
N SER A 10 -3.86 16.39 1.04
CA SER A 10 -2.75 16.03 1.91
C SER A 10 -1.42 16.14 1.16
N ALA A 11 -0.59 17.09 1.54
CA ALA A 11 0.75 17.28 0.94
C ALA A 11 1.62 16.02 1.12
N GLU A 12 1.54 15.39 2.29
CA GLU A 12 2.26 14.16 2.62
C GLU A 12 1.83 12.98 1.74
N ARG A 13 0.52 12.76 1.59
CA ARG A 13 -0.01 11.70 0.74
C ARG A 13 0.38 11.88 -0.73
N VAL A 14 0.29 13.10 -1.23
CA VAL A 14 0.71 13.40 -2.61
C VAL A 14 2.22 13.19 -2.80
N LEU A 15 3.04 13.55 -1.80
CA LEU A 15 4.48 13.26 -1.83
C LEU A 15 4.72 11.75 -1.86
N GLN A 16 4.07 10.98 -0.99
CA GLN A 16 4.20 9.52 -0.93
C GLN A 16 3.81 8.86 -2.25
N GLU A 17 2.68 9.23 -2.84
CA GLU A 17 2.25 8.71 -4.14
C GLU A 17 3.27 9.02 -5.24
N ARG A 18 3.86 10.20 -5.21
CA ARG A 18 4.87 10.60 -6.18
C ARG A 18 6.20 9.86 -5.98
N VAL A 19 6.61 9.63 -4.73
CA VAL A 19 7.78 8.82 -4.39
C VAL A 19 7.58 7.40 -4.92
N LEU A 20 6.47 6.75 -4.60
CA LEU A 20 6.18 5.39 -5.07
C LEU A 20 6.14 5.29 -6.61
N SER A 21 5.51 6.25 -7.29
CA SER A 21 5.47 6.26 -8.75
C SER A 21 6.84 6.48 -9.39
N SER A 22 7.77 7.07 -8.68
CA SER A 22 9.16 7.23 -9.12
C SER A 22 9.99 6.00 -8.82
N MET A 23 9.73 5.32 -7.71
CA MET A 23 10.43 4.09 -7.33
C MET A 23 10.06 2.92 -8.24
N TYR A 24 8.79 2.77 -8.58
CA TYR A 24 8.26 1.63 -9.33
C TYR A 24 7.75 2.08 -10.70
N LEU A 25 8.48 1.71 -11.76
CA LEU A 25 8.13 2.07 -13.14
C LEU A 25 7.03 1.17 -13.70
N TRP A 26 7.10 -0.11 -13.44
CA TRP A 26 6.20 -1.12 -14.01
C TRP A 26 5.34 -1.82 -12.96
N HIS A 27 5.85 -2.01 -11.76
CA HIS A 27 5.13 -2.67 -10.69
C HIS A 27 3.92 -1.85 -10.24
N ASN A 28 2.86 -2.54 -9.79
CA ASN A 28 1.63 -1.88 -9.34
C ASN A 28 1.81 -1.02 -8.09
N TYR A 29 2.90 -1.17 -7.34
CA TYR A 29 3.22 -0.29 -6.21
C TYR A 29 3.47 1.17 -6.61
N GLY A 30 3.87 1.41 -7.86
CA GLY A 30 3.97 2.75 -8.42
C GLY A 30 2.63 3.41 -8.78
N LYS A 31 1.51 2.70 -8.59
CA LYS A 31 0.17 3.20 -8.93
C LYS A 31 -0.63 3.42 -7.66
N SER A 32 -1.33 4.55 -7.58
CA SER A 32 -2.25 4.79 -6.46
C SER A 32 -3.39 3.77 -6.45
N THR A 33 -3.68 3.20 -5.28
CA THR A 33 -4.77 2.23 -5.11
C THR A 33 -6.14 2.82 -5.31
N ILE A 34 -6.29 4.13 -5.13
CA ILE A 34 -7.54 4.85 -5.40
C ILE A 34 -7.78 5.07 -6.90
N GLY A 35 -6.74 4.95 -7.72
CA GLY A 35 -6.79 5.18 -9.17
C GLY A 35 -6.68 6.65 -9.56
N SER A 36 -6.87 6.93 -10.85
CA SER A 36 -6.89 8.30 -11.36
C SER A 36 -8.27 8.94 -11.23
N LYS A 37 -8.31 10.26 -11.17
CA LYS A 37 -9.57 11.02 -11.16
C LYS A 37 -10.42 10.72 -12.39
N GLU A 38 -9.77 10.64 -13.55
CA GLU A 38 -10.39 10.35 -14.82
C GLU A 38 -11.07 8.97 -14.83
N ASP A 39 -10.42 7.96 -14.27
CA ASP A 39 -10.98 6.63 -14.15
C ASP A 39 -12.18 6.60 -13.20
N ILE A 40 -12.06 7.26 -12.03
CA ILE A 40 -13.14 7.34 -11.04
C ILE A 40 -14.38 8.00 -11.64
N GLU A 41 -14.21 9.04 -12.46
CA GLU A 41 -15.31 9.80 -13.05
C GLU A 41 -15.89 9.15 -14.31
N ARG A 42 -15.12 8.33 -15.03
CA ARG A 42 -15.49 7.84 -16.38
C ARG A 42 -15.65 6.34 -16.48
N VAL A 43 -15.27 5.56 -15.46
CA VAL A 43 -15.41 4.10 -15.50
C VAL A 43 -16.88 3.71 -15.68
N LYS A 44 -17.13 2.82 -16.64
CA LYS A 44 -18.48 2.35 -16.96
C LYS A 44 -18.87 1.20 -16.02
N ALA A 45 -20.13 1.18 -15.58
CA ALA A 45 -20.65 0.12 -14.73
C ALA A 45 -20.46 -1.32 -15.30
N PRO A 46 -20.57 -1.58 -16.61
CA PRO A 46 -20.23 -2.89 -17.17
C PRO A 46 -18.77 -3.31 -16.93
N SER A 47 -17.81 -2.40 -17.03
CA SER A 47 -16.38 -2.69 -16.77
C SER A 47 -16.14 -3.05 -15.32
N LEU A 48 -16.77 -2.34 -14.37
CA LEU A 48 -16.73 -2.67 -12.95
C LEU A 48 -17.35 -4.05 -12.68
N LYS A 49 -18.49 -4.37 -13.31
CA LYS A 49 -19.12 -5.69 -13.17
C LYS A 49 -18.24 -6.81 -13.72
N GLN A 50 -17.54 -6.59 -14.84
CA GLN A 50 -16.59 -7.57 -15.39
C GLN A 50 -15.42 -7.80 -14.45
N PHE A 51 -14.81 -6.72 -13.91
CA PHE A 51 -13.75 -6.80 -12.93
C PHE A 51 -14.21 -7.57 -11.69
N TYR A 52 -15.37 -7.21 -11.12
CA TYR A 52 -15.94 -7.89 -9.96
C TYR A 52 -16.13 -9.38 -10.22
N LYS A 53 -16.78 -9.76 -11.33
CA LYS A 53 -16.98 -11.15 -11.71
C LYS A 53 -15.68 -11.92 -11.92
N LYS A 54 -14.62 -11.25 -12.35
CA LYS A 54 -13.33 -11.88 -12.58
C LYS A 54 -12.58 -12.16 -11.28
N TYR A 55 -12.55 -11.20 -10.37
CA TYR A 55 -11.65 -11.25 -9.22
C TYR A 55 -12.31 -11.57 -7.88
N TYR A 56 -13.58 -11.20 -7.69
CA TYR A 56 -14.34 -11.43 -6.46
C TYR A 56 -15.06 -12.77 -6.51
N GLN A 57 -14.28 -13.85 -6.40
CA GLN A 57 -14.77 -15.23 -6.48
C GLN A 57 -14.16 -16.06 -5.35
N PRO A 58 -14.81 -17.18 -4.94
CA PRO A 58 -14.36 -18.00 -3.81
C PRO A 58 -12.93 -18.54 -3.94
N ASP A 59 -12.45 -18.76 -5.16
CA ASP A 59 -11.08 -19.24 -5.42
C ASP A 59 -10.00 -18.16 -5.30
N ASN A 60 -10.42 -16.92 -5.12
CA ASN A 60 -9.56 -15.73 -4.96
C ASN A 60 -9.90 -14.94 -3.69
N ALA A 61 -10.48 -15.59 -2.68
CA ALA A 61 -10.89 -14.96 -1.45
C ALA A 61 -10.54 -15.84 -0.25
N VAL A 62 -10.17 -15.19 0.85
CA VAL A 62 -9.98 -15.83 2.15
C VAL A 62 -10.94 -15.19 3.14
N LEU A 63 -11.77 -16.02 3.78
CA LEU A 63 -12.66 -15.57 4.84
C LEU A 63 -12.01 -15.81 6.20
N VAL A 64 -11.78 -14.74 6.95
CA VAL A 64 -11.27 -14.82 8.33
C VAL A 64 -12.36 -14.35 9.28
N ILE A 65 -12.65 -15.17 10.30
CA ILE A 65 -13.59 -14.82 11.37
C ILE A 65 -12.81 -14.84 12.68
N ALA A 66 -12.71 -13.69 13.35
CA ALA A 66 -11.98 -13.55 14.60
C ALA A 66 -12.85 -12.92 15.68
N GLY A 67 -12.70 -13.38 16.93
CA GLY A 67 -13.44 -12.88 18.09
C GLY A 67 -14.00 -13.99 18.95
N LYS A 68 -14.94 -13.66 19.83
CA LYS A 68 -15.66 -14.63 20.68
C LYS A 68 -16.97 -15.02 20.00
N PHE A 69 -17.05 -16.23 19.46
CA PHE A 69 -18.25 -16.76 18.80
C PHE A 69 -18.35 -18.27 18.98
N ASP A 70 -19.52 -18.85 18.67
CA ASP A 70 -19.72 -20.29 18.56
C ASP A 70 -19.22 -20.78 17.20
N GLU A 71 -18.17 -21.60 17.21
CA GLU A 71 -17.51 -22.10 15.99
C GLU A 71 -18.45 -22.91 15.10
N LYS A 72 -19.30 -23.79 15.71
CA LYS A 72 -20.24 -24.62 14.96
C LYS A 72 -21.29 -23.77 14.25
N LYS A 73 -21.80 -22.75 14.95
CA LYS A 73 -22.77 -21.84 14.39
C LYS A 73 -22.15 -20.97 13.30
N ALA A 74 -20.95 -20.46 13.50
CA ALA A 74 -20.21 -19.72 12.49
C ALA A 74 -19.99 -20.53 11.22
N LEU A 75 -19.51 -21.78 11.38
CA LEU A 75 -19.31 -22.69 10.25
C LEU A 75 -20.62 -23.02 9.52
N SER A 76 -21.71 -23.23 10.26
CA SER A 76 -23.04 -23.44 9.63
C SER A 76 -23.48 -22.25 8.78
N TYR A 77 -23.22 -21.02 9.23
CA TYR A 77 -23.50 -19.82 8.46
C TYR A 77 -22.58 -19.70 7.23
N VAL A 78 -21.31 -20.01 7.37
CA VAL A 78 -20.41 -20.05 6.21
C VAL A 78 -20.92 -21.04 5.15
N GLN A 79 -21.28 -22.24 5.58
CA GLN A 79 -21.84 -23.24 4.66
C GLN A 79 -23.17 -22.79 4.04
N GLN A 80 -24.03 -22.16 4.83
CA GLN A 80 -25.33 -21.68 4.36
C GLN A 80 -25.22 -20.57 3.31
N TYR A 81 -24.33 -19.59 3.55
CA TYR A 81 -24.26 -18.37 2.72
C TYR A 81 -23.21 -18.45 1.62
N PHE A 82 -22.10 -19.15 1.83
CA PHE A 82 -21.02 -19.27 0.86
C PHE A 82 -21.00 -20.62 0.14
N GLY A 83 -21.50 -21.68 0.77
CA GLY A 83 -21.54 -23.03 0.16
C GLY A 83 -22.27 -23.10 -1.16
N PRO A 84 -23.39 -22.40 -1.38
CA PRO A 84 -24.10 -22.41 -2.66
C PRO A 84 -23.38 -21.67 -3.80
N ILE A 85 -22.31 -20.90 -3.52
CA ILE A 85 -21.60 -20.16 -4.55
C ILE A 85 -20.80 -21.15 -5.41
N PRO A 86 -21.06 -21.23 -6.71
CA PRO A 86 -20.38 -22.21 -7.56
C PRO A 86 -18.90 -21.88 -7.73
N ARG A 87 -18.09 -22.90 -7.89
CA ARG A 87 -16.68 -22.72 -8.23
C ARG A 87 -16.56 -22.05 -9.59
N PRO A 88 -15.78 -20.96 -9.73
CA PRO A 88 -15.63 -20.26 -10.99
C PRO A 88 -14.91 -21.14 -12.03
N THR A 89 -15.32 -20.99 -13.28
CA THR A 89 -14.73 -21.72 -14.43
C THR A 89 -13.53 -20.97 -15.03
N ARG A 90 -13.39 -19.65 -14.72
CA ARG A 90 -12.28 -18.82 -15.21
C ARG A 90 -10.98 -19.18 -14.52
N LYS A 91 -9.87 -18.99 -15.21
CA LYS A 91 -8.51 -19.03 -14.65
C LYS A 91 -8.00 -17.61 -14.49
N LEU A 92 -7.43 -17.31 -13.32
CA LEU A 92 -6.68 -16.07 -13.14
C LEU A 92 -5.24 -16.29 -13.62
N GLU A 93 -4.82 -15.46 -14.55
CA GLU A 93 -3.42 -15.44 -14.97
C GLU A 93 -2.57 -14.75 -13.88
N PRO A 94 -1.43 -15.33 -13.50
CA PRO A 94 -0.51 -14.70 -12.57
C PRO A 94 0.05 -13.40 -13.18
N PRO A 95 0.33 -12.37 -12.37
CA PRO A 95 1.02 -11.20 -12.86
C PRO A 95 2.43 -11.59 -13.32
N TYR A 96 2.84 -11.07 -14.47
CA TYR A 96 4.15 -11.33 -15.06
C TYR A 96 5.06 -10.08 -15.09
N THR A 97 4.56 -8.98 -14.54
CA THR A 97 5.32 -7.73 -14.50
C THR A 97 6.49 -7.87 -13.54
N VAL A 98 7.68 -7.62 -14.04
CA VAL A 98 8.91 -7.57 -13.24
C VAL A 98 9.41 -6.14 -13.27
N GLU A 99 9.61 -5.56 -12.07
CA GLU A 99 10.19 -4.23 -11.95
C GLU A 99 11.65 -4.27 -12.38
N PRO A 100 12.08 -3.37 -13.29
CA PRO A 100 13.50 -3.26 -13.65
C PRO A 100 14.33 -2.83 -12.45
N PRO A 101 15.61 -3.25 -12.36
CA PRO A 101 16.53 -2.74 -11.36
C PRO A 101 16.61 -1.21 -11.43
N GLN A 102 16.67 -0.57 -10.27
CA GLN A 102 16.91 0.87 -10.22
C GLN A 102 18.39 1.14 -10.52
N ASP A 103 18.66 1.89 -11.57
CA ASP A 103 20.00 2.17 -12.10
C ASP A 103 20.59 3.49 -11.61
N GLY A 104 19.94 4.15 -10.65
CA GLY A 104 20.45 5.38 -10.06
C GLY A 104 19.47 6.03 -9.09
N GLU A 105 19.92 7.09 -8.42
CA GLU A 105 19.11 7.92 -7.56
C GLU A 105 18.04 8.66 -8.36
N ARG A 106 16.83 8.75 -7.80
CA ARG A 106 15.72 9.49 -8.41
C ARG A 106 15.27 10.59 -7.45
N ASN A 107 15.27 11.82 -7.92
CA ASN A 107 14.89 12.99 -7.17
C ASN A 107 13.57 13.56 -7.68
N VAL A 108 12.65 13.85 -6.76
CA VAL A 108 11.36 14.45 -7.05
C VAL A 108 11.16 15.66 -6.17
N THR A 109 10.83 16.79 -6.75
CA THR A 109 10.47 18.01 -6.03
C THR A 109 9.06 18.41 -6.39
N LEU A 110 8.22 18.62 -5.36
CA LEU A 110 6.85 19.09 -5.50
C LEU A 110 6.72 20.46 -4.82
N SER A 111 6.16 21.42 -5.53
CA SER A 111 5.85 22.74 -4.98
C SER A 111 4.35 22.86 -4.74
N ARG A 112 3.96 23.08 -3.48
CA ARG A 112 2.56 23.27 -3.06
C ARG A 112 2.48 24.38 -2.03
N THR A 113 1.32 25.01 -1.92
CA THR A 113 1.06 25.97 -0.84
C THR A 113 0.94 25.23 0.48
N GLY A 114 1.65 25.67 1.51
CA GLY A 114 1.63 25.12 2.86
C GLY A 114 2.77 25.67 3.70
N ASP A 115 2.72 25.41 5.00
CA ASP A 115 3.66 25.96 5.99
C ASP A 115 4.75 24.94 6.40
N ILE A 116 4.66 23.69 5.94
CA ILE A 116 5.55 22.62 6.32
C ILE A 116 6.24 22.05 5.08
N GLN A 117 7.56 21.89 5.18
CA GLN A 117 8.35 21.18 4.20
C GLN A 117 8.44 19.70 4.59
N HIS A 118 8.05 18.81 3.68
CA HIS A 118 8.17 17.38 3.84
C HIS A 118 9.33 16.85 3.00
N ILE A 119 10.17 16.02 3.61
CA ILE A 119 11.27 15.32 2.94
C ILE A 119 11.06 13.82 3.14
N ALA A 120 11.07 13.06 2.06
CA ALA A 120 10.96 11.61 2.08
C ALA A 120 12.20 10.97 1.44
N LEU A 121 12.77 9.98 2.12
CA LEU A 121 13.82 9.11 1.60
C LEU A 121 13.23 7.70 1.53
N ALA A 122 13.34 7.06 0.38
CA ALA A 122 12.76 5.74 0.15
C ALA A 122 13.77 4.80 -0.51
N TYR A 123 13.75 3.55 -0.10
CA TYR A 123 14.65 2.50 -0.57
C TYR A 123 13.86 1.24 -0.90
N HIS A 124 14.29 0.51 -1.94
CA HIS A 124 13.81 -0.85 -2.15
C HIS A 124 14.39 -1.77 -1.09
N THR A 125 13.54 -2.59 -0.49
CA THR A 125 13.90 -3.57 0.54
C THR A 125 13.37 -4.94 0.14
N PRO A 126 13.91 -6.04 0.72
CA PRO A 126 13.35 -7.36 0.53
C PRO A 126 11.88 -7.45 0.94
N PRO A 127 11.07 -8.29 0.25
CA PRO A 127 9.66 -8.47 0.59
C PRO A 127 9.47 -9.17 1.93
N LEU A 128 8.26 -9.09 2.49
CA LEU A 128 7.88 -9.68 3.79
C LEU A 128 8.27 -11.17 3.95
N ALA A 129 8.25 -11.93 2.88
CA ALA A 129 8.59 -13.35 2.90
C ALA A 129 10.10 -13.65 2.83
N ASP A 130 10.93 -12.63 2.72
CA ASP A 130 12.38 -12.77 2.65
C ASP A 130 13.00 -12.95 4.05
N ASN A 131 14.11 -13.71 4.13
CA ASN A 131 14.81 -13.96 5.38
C ASN A 131 15.42 -12.67 5.99
N ASP A 132 15.76 -11.69 5.16
CA ASP A 132 16.35 -10.43 5.59
C ASP A 132 15.31 -9.38 6.02
N PHE A 133 14.01 -9.68 5.87
CA PHE A 133 12.94 -8.75 6.26
C PHE A 133 13.04 -8.30 7.72
N ALA A 134 13.22 -9.26 8.65
CA ALA A 134 13.34 -8.94 10.08
C ALA A 134 14.56 -8.07 10.41
N ALA A 135 15.67 -8.25 9.70
CA ALA A 135 16.86 -7.43 9.85
C ALA A 135 16.64 -6.00 9.34
N ASN A 136 15.90 -5.83 8.24
CA ASN A 136 15.49 -4.52 7.73
C ASN A 136 14.56 -3.79 8.70
N GLU A 137 13.59 -4.47 9.31
CA GLU A 137 12.72 -3.87 10.33
C GLU A 137 13.52 -3.42 11.56
N ALA A 138 14.44 -4.25 12.03
CA ALA A 138 15.32 -3.88 13.14
C ALA A 138 16.22 -2.67 12.79
N LEU A 139 16.73 -2.60 11.57
CA LEU A 139 17.52 -1.46 11.09
C LEU A 139 16.67 -0.19 11.05
N LEU A 140 15.43 -0.29 10.54
CA LEU A 140 14.50 0.83 10.50
C LEU A 140 14.23 1.38 11.91
N GLU A 141 13.98 0.52 12.89
CA GLU A 141 13.82 0.91 14.30
C GLU A 141 15.07 1.60 14.86
N VAL A 142 16.24 1.06 14.64
CA VAL A 142 17.50 1.68 15.10
C VAL A 142 17.70 3.08 14.52
N ILE A 143 17.25 3.30 13.29
CA ILE A 143 17.42 4.57 12.59
C ILE A 143 16.35 5.57 13.01
N THR A 144 15.08 5.16 13.09
CA THR A 144 13.92 6.08 13.15
C THR A 144 13.19 6.12 14.49
N ASN A 145 13.48 5.21 15.43
CA ASN A 145 12.76 5.12 16.71
C ASN A 145 12.80 6.47 17.48
N ASN A 146 11.67 6.82 18.05
CA ASN A 146 11.52 8.02 18.86
C ASN A 146 11.50 7.62 20.36
N PRO A 147 12.40 8.16 21.23
CA PRO A 147 13.40 9.20 20.98
C PRO A 147 14.82 8.68 20.73
N SER A 148 15.05 7.39 20.64
CA SER A 148 16.37 6.77 20.70
C SER A 148 17.10 6.64 19.35
N GLY A 149 16.38 6.73 18.25
CA GLY A 149 16.89 6.51 16.89
C GLY A 149 17.96 7.50 16.45
N VAL A 150 18.86 7.04 15.59
CA VAL A 150 20.01 7.82 15.14
C VAL A 150 19.57 9.11 14.43
N LEU A 151 18.56 9.01 13.55
CA LEU A 151 18.03 10.18 12.84
C LEU A 151 17.25 11.10 13.77
N TYR A 152 16.50 10.55 14.74
CA TYR A 152 15.80 11.37 15.73
C TYR A 152 16.78 12.28 16.47
N LYS A 153 17.88 11.73 17.00
CA LYS A 153 18.91 12.50 17.71
C LYS A 153 19.57 13.55 16.82
N LYS A 154 19.79 13.22 15.55
CA LYS A 154 20.46 14.16 14.62
C LYS A 154 19.55 15.25 14.07
N LEU A 155 18.28 14.99 13.90
CA LEU A 155 17.36 15.90 13.21
C LEU A 155 16.36 16.57 14.16
N VAL A 156 15.75 15.80 15.07
CA VAL A 156 14.70 16.33 15.93
C VAL A 156 15.26 16.97 17.18
N GLU A 157 16.20 16.33 17.87
CA GLU A 157 16.86 16.92 19.06
C GLU A 157 17.64 18.19 18.72
N THR A 158 18.23 18.26 17.54
CA THR A 158 18.93 19.47 17.04
C THR A 158 18.02 20.52 16.45
N LYS A 159 16.69 20.28 16.42
CA LYS A 159 15.68 21.18 15.87
C LYS A 159 15.84 21.47 14.38
N MET A 160 16.50 20.60 13.63
CA MET A 160 16.53 20.66 12.16
C MET A 160 15.20 20.17 11.55
N SER A 161 14.50 19.29 12.24
CA SER A 161 13.16 18.82 11.88
C SER A 161 12.21 18.89 13.08
N SER A 162 10.94 19.14 12.84
CA SER A 162 9.89 19.10 13.86
C SER A 162 9.44 17.68 14.21
N GLY A 163 9.72 16.71 13.36
CA GLY A 163 9.35 15.30 13.55
C GLY A 163 10.04 14.39 12.54
N LEU A 164 10.04 13.11 12.86
CA LEU A 164 10.57 12.05 12.03
C LEU A 164 9.74 10.79 12.27
N TYR A 165 9.46 10.05 11.23
CA TYR A 165 8.98 8.67 11.32
C TYR A 165 9.53 7.86 10.14
N GLY A 166 9.58 6.56 10.32
CA GLY A 166 9.91 5.60 9.29
C GLY A 166 8.98 4.40 9.35
N TYR A 167 8.75 3.77 8.21
CA TYR A 167 7.94 2.56 8.11
C TYR A 167 8.35 1.73 6.89
N SER A 168 8.13 0.43 6.96
CA SER A 168 8.15 -0.46 5.80
C SER A 168 6.77 -0.58 5.21
N GLN A 169 6.70 -0.57 3.89
CA GLN A 169 5.48 -0.92 3.17
C GLN A 169 5.60 -2.37 2.71
N THR A 170 4.77 -3.24 3.27
CA THR A 170 4.71 -4.68 3.00
C THR A 170 3.48 -5.05 2.20
#